data_e9a216d41fda93e04cb32bb019b29639
#
_entry.id   e9a216d41fda93e04cb32bb019b29639
#
_cell.length_a   1.000
_cell.length_b   1.000
_cell.length_c   1.000
_cell.angle_alpha   90.00
_cell.angle_beta   90.00
_cell.angle_gamma   90.00
#
_symmetry.space_group_name_H-M   'P 1'
#
loop_
_entity.id
_entity.type
_entity.pdbx_description
1 polymer ?
#
loop_
_entity_poly.entity_id
_entity_poly.type
_entity_poly.pdbx_seq_one_letter_code
_entity_poly.pdbx_strand_id
1 'polypeptide(L)'
;MRIVRETRAASTVAAAIALASGIALADPPKPASHPPRPSPGAYHSWVSKWHAVDPNGHAPLDGHGRAKLVLVSLNTSDRVELDAAGERGGFAASDLDRAAFVLREPSSGNEHPVEPRVIDLAYRIQTHFDAQEIRVISAYRTPRGRNASNHGRGRAIDMVVPGVPDADVATFARELGYVGVGIYPTSGFVHVDVRDRSYFWVDASGPGRRDRERPILGKLAAKSDEAAATRGERQVSPFEIATDVDAAIRAHVEPAAPDHGEDEDDDVHSPISSGD
;
A
#
# COMPACT_ATOMS: atom_id res chain seq x y z
N MET A 1 -94.15 21.25 -10.01
CA MET A 1 -94.08 22.66 -10.45
C MET A 1 -93.27 23.44 -9.40
N ARG A 2 -91.94 23.60 -9.62
CA ARG A 2 -91.11 24.59 -8.90
C ARG A 2 -89.86 24.79 -9.72
N ILE A 3 -89.70 26.01 -10.15
CA ILE A 3 -88.66 26.56 -10.96
C ILE A 3 -87.42 26.73 -10.08
N VAL A 4 -86.22 26.19 -10.48
CA VAL A 4 -84.95 26.50 -9.86
C VAL A 4 -84.13 27.38 -10.81
N ARG A 5 -83.78 28.54 -10.33
CA ARG A 5 -83.03 29.59 -11.01
C ARG A 5 -81.50 29.18 -10.97
N GLU A 6 -80.92 29.22 -12.13
CA GLU A 6 -79.45 29.16 -12.27
C GLU A 6 -78.81 30.50 -11.90
N THR A 7 -77.88 30.53 -10.99
CA THR A 7 -77.00 31.66 -10.73
C THR A 7 -75.64 31.37 -11.34
N ARG A 8 -75.27 32.14 -12.36
CA ARG A 8 -73.95 32.14 -12.95
C ARG A 8 -72.96 32.84 -12.01
N ALA A 9 -71.93 32.15 -11.57
CA ALA A 9 -70.78 32.73 -10.88
C ALA A 9 -69.69 33.11 -11.92
N ALA A 10 -69.31 34.37 -11.92
CA ALA A 10 -68.22 34.87 -12.74
C ALA A 10 -66.87 34.50 -12.09
N SER A 11 -66.11 33.75 -12.81
CA SER A 11 -64.72 33.42 -12.37
C SER A 11 -63.78 34.54 -12.83
N THR A 12 -63.23 35.24 -11.86
CA THR A 12 -62.13 36.20 -12.06
C THR A 12 -60.83 35.43 -12.12
N VAL A 13 -60.22 35.41 -13.28
CA VAL A 13 -58.88 34.83 -13.45
C VAL A 13 -57.84 35.86 -12.96
N ALA A 14 -57.21 35.59 -11.81
CA ALA A 14 -56.07 36.35 -11.34
C ALA A 14 -54.84 35.75 -11.99
N ALA A 15 -54.20 36.50 -12.86
CA ALA A 15 -52.88 36.13 -13.42
C ALA A 15 -51.79 36.32 -12.36
N ALA A 16 -51.28 35.23 -11.82
CA ALA A 16 -50.07 35.23 -10.96
C ALA A 16 -48.83 35.30 -11.85
N ILE A 17 -48.15 36.43 -11.84
CA ILE A 17 -46.82 36.59 -12.44
C ILE A 17 -45.83 35.94 -11.48
N ALA A 18 -45.36 34.74 -11.82
CA ALA A 18 -44.24 34.08 -11.13
C ALA A 18 -42.94 34.74 -11.57
N LEU A 19 -42.35 35.56 -10.70
CA LEU A 19 -40.95 35.95 -10.81
C LEU A 19 -40.07 34.70 -10.56
N ALA A 20 -39.60 34.08 -11.61
CA ALA A 20 -38.57 33.06 -11.53
C ALA A 20 -37.24 33.74 -11.17
N SER A 21 -36.92 33.79 -9.88
CA SER A 21 -35.59 34.11 -9.42
C SER A 21 -34.67 32.95 -9.84
N GLY A 22 -33.92 33.15 -10.91
CA GLY A 22 -32.89 32.22 -11.36
C GLY A 22 -31.81 32.11 -10.28
N ILE A 23 -31.87 31.09 -9.45
CA ILE A 23 -30.75 30.68 -8.63
C ILE A 23 -29.74 30.08 -9.61
N ALA A 24 -28.70 30.83 -9.94
CA ALA A 24 -27.57 30.30 -10.64
C ALA A 24 -26.93 29.22 -9.72
N LEU A 25 -27.14 27.95 -10.07
CA LEU A 25 -26.37 26.86 -9.47
C LEU A 25 -24.92 27.14 -9.81
N ALA A 26 -24.15 27.47 -8.79
CA ALA A 26 -22.69 27.54 -8.94
C ALA A 26 -22.18 26.21 -9.46
N ASP A 27 -21.35 26.26 -10.49
CA ASP A 27 -20.69 25.08 -11.00
C ASP A 27 -20.03 24.30 -9.84
N PRO A 28 -20.14 22.96 -9.82
CA PRO A 28 -19.45 22.17 -8.80
C PRO A 28 -17.96 22.51 -8.83
N PRO A 29 -17.30 22.64 -7.66
CA PRO A 29 -15.89 22.96 -7.60
C PRO A 29 -15.12 21.98 -8.48
N LYS A 30 -14.30 22.51 -9.39
CA LYS A 30 -13.39 21.68 -10.19
C LYS A 30 -12.64 20.76 -9.23
N PRO A 31 -12.52 19.45 -9.54
CA PRO A 31 -11.73 18.56 -8.72
C PRO A 31 -10.33 19.17 -8.57
N ALA A 32 -9.84 19.17 -7.33
CA ALA A 32 -8.54 19.74 -7.01
C ALA A 32 -7.51 19.20 -8.00
N SER A 33 -6.82 20.10 -8.69
CA SER A 33 -5.74 19.72 -9.60
C SER A 33 -4.70 18.98 -8.78
N HIS A 34 -4.30 17.78 -9.23
CA HIS A 34 -3.17 17.07 -8.63
C HIS A 34 -1.99 18.04 -8.50
N PRO A 35 -1.23 17.97 -7.40
CA PRO A 35 -0.06 18.82 -7.24
C PRO A 35 0.87 18.64 -8.45
N PRO A 36 1.51 19.71 -8.93
CA PRO A 36 2.38 19.64 -10.09
C PRO A 36 3.50 18.60 -9.83
N ARG A 37 3.80 17.80 -10.85
CA ARG A 37 4.91 16.85 -10.75
C ARG A 37 6.20 17.58 -10.43
N PRO A 38 7.04 17.05 -9.53
CA PRO A 38 8.33 17.64 -9.26
C PRO A 38 9.20 17.66 -10.52
N SER A 39 10.07 18.64 -10.66
CA SER A 39 11.08 18.63 -11.70
C SER A 39 12.00 17.39 -11.50
N PRO A 40 12.63 16.87 -12.56
CA PRO A 40 13.56 15.75 -12.43
C PRO A 40 14.66 15.99 -11.39
N GLY A 41 15.18 17.21 -11.31
CA GLY A 41 16.20 17.57 -10.32
C GLY A 41 15.66 17.58 -8.88
N ALA A 42 14.45 18.09 -8.66
CA ALA A 42 13.80 18.05 -7.35
C ALA A 42 13.53 16.60 -6.92
N TYR A 43 13.05 15.77 -7.83
CA TYR A 43 12.81 14.35 -7.53
C TYR A 43 14.11 13.61 -7.17
N HIS A 44 15.18 13.81 -7.94
CA HIS A 44 16.50 13.24 -7.62
C HIS A 44 17.00 13.69 -6.24
N SER A 45 16.78 14.95 -5.88
CA SER A 45 17.13 15.45 -4.54
C SER A 45 16.35 14.73 -3.43
N TRP A 46 15.07 14.41 -3.65
CA TRP A 46 14.28 13.62 -2.70
C TRP A 46 14.80 12.19 -2.57
N VAL A 47 15.02 11.50 -3.68
CA VAL A 47 15.61 10.16 -3.67
C VAL A 47 16.92 10.16 -2.89
N SER A 48 17.81 11.14 -3.15
CA SER A 48 19.07 11.25 -2.40
C SER A 48 18.86 11.43 -0.90
N LYS A 49 17.84 12.19 -0.48
CA LYS A 49 17.49 12.32 0.95
C LYS A 49 16.93 11.03 1.53
N TRP A 50 16.14 10.27 0.76
CA TRP A 50 15.60 8.99 1.23
C TRP A 50 16.69 7.95 1.47
N HIS A 51 17.77 8.00 0.70
CA HIS A 51 18.93 7.10 0.84
C HIS A 51 20.00 7.63 1.79
N ALA A 52 19.90 8.88 2.25
CA ALA A 52 20.87 9.42 3.18
C ALA A 52 20.83 8.69 4.52
N VAL A 53 21.99 8.31 5.03
CA VAL A 53 22.16 7.61 6.30
C VAL A 53 22.80 8.55 7.33
N ASP A 54 22.41 8.42 8.59
CA ASP A 54 23.18 8.97 9.71
C ASP A 54 24.35 8.01 9.99
N PRO A 55 25.60 8.42 9.79
CA PRO A 55 26.74 7.52 9.98
C PRO A 55 26.93 7.00 11.42
N ASN A 56 26.28 7.65 12.39
CA ASN A 56 26.32 7.26 13.79
C ASN A 56 25.00 6.63 14.28
N GLY A 57 24.03 6.50 13.39
CA GLY A 57 22.72 5.97 13.74
C GLY A 57 22.72 4.45 13.70
N HIS A 58 22.05 3.83 14.66
CA HIS A 58 21.80 2.41 14.75
C HIS A 58 20.33 2.18 15.08
N ALA A 59 19.81 1.01 14.69
CA ALA A 59 18.50 0.60 15.16
C ALA A 59 18.55 0.46 16.71
N PRO A 60 17.53 0.93 17.44
CA PRO A 60 17.45 0.70 18.88
C PRO A 60 17.37 -0.80 19.15
N LEU A 61 17.90 -1.19 20.31
CA LEU A 61 17.87 -2.59 20.74
C LEU A 61 16.67 -2.85 21.66
N ASP A 62 16.15 -4.06 21.59
CA ASP A 62 15.15 -4.57 22.56
C ASP A 62 15.80 -4.98 23.89
N GLY A 63 14.99 -5.41 24.85
CA GLY A 63 15.47 -5.90 26.15
C GLY A 63 16.34 -7.17 26.08
N HIS A 64 16.47 -7.80 24.93
CA HIS A 64 17.31 -8.99 24.68
C HIS A 64 18.53 -8.66 23.83
N GLY A 65 18.77 -7.38 23.52
CA GLY A 65 19.90 -6.93 22.70
C GLY A 65 19.74 -7.16 21.19
N ARG A 66 18.52 -7.42 20.71
CA ARG A 66 18.21 -7.53 19.29
C ARG A 66 17.80 -6.19 18.72
N ALA A 67 18.14 -5.93 17.47
CA ALA A 67 17.66 -4.72 16.78
C ALA A 67 16.12 -4.73 16.71
N LYS A 68 15.48 -3.61 17.05
CA LYS A 68 14.06 -3.38 16.82
C LYS A 68 13.83 -3.13 15.33
N LEU A 69 12.70 -3.56 14.80
CA LEU A 69 12.26 -3.05 13.50
C LEU A 69 11.82 -1.60 13.65
N VAL A 70 12.39 -0.76 12.82
CA VAL A 70 12.05 0.66 12.77
C VAL A 70 11.43 0.98 11.41
N LEU A 71 10.15 1.36 11.41
CA LEU A 71 9.46 1.82 10.20
C LEU A 71 9.23 3.33 10.28
N VAL A 72 9.57 4.04 9.21
CA VAL A 72 9.37 5.50 9.09
C VAL A 72 8.62 5.79 7.81
N SER A 73 7.41 6.32 7.91
CA SER A 73 6.65 6.77 6.74
C SER A 73 7.21 8.09 6.21
N LEU A 74 7.66 8.12 4.97
CA LEU A 74 8.18 9.34 4.34
C LEU A 74 7.09 10.36 4.01
N ASN A 75 5.83 9.93 4.00
CA ASN A 75 4.69 10.80 3.68
C ASN A 75 4.09 11.50 4.91
N THR A 76 4.07 10.80 6.05
CA THR A 76 3.44 11.30 7.28
C THR A 76 4.45 11.63 8.36
N SER A 77 5.71 11.23 8.18
CA SER A 77 6.78 11.29 9.18
C SER A 77 6.50 10.48 10.45
N ASP A 78 5.48 9.63 10.43
CA ASP A 78 5.23 8.72 11.54
C ASP A 78 6.33 7.66 11.62
N ARG A 79 6.67 7.31 12.86
CA ARG A 79 7.71 6.35 13.18
C ARG A 79 7.19 5.34 14.20
N VAL A 80 7.56 4.08 14.01
CA VAL A 80 7.30 3.02 14.98
C VAL A 80 8.53 2.16 15.20
N GLU A 81 8.71 1.70 16.42
CA GLU A 81 9.72 0.72 16.82
C GLU A 81 9.01 -0.52 17.34
N LEU A 82 9.34 -1.68 16.81
CA LEU A 82 8.67 -2.94 17.07
C LEU A 82 9.67 -3.97 17.57
N ASP A 83 9.28 -4.74 18.59
CA ASP A 83 10.10 -5.79 19.18
C ASP A 83 9.79 -7.13 18.51
N ALA A 84 10.79 -7.73 17.85
CA ALA A 84 10.63 -9.03 17.24
C ALA A 84 10.71 -10.16 18.29
N ALA A 85 9.85 -11.17 18.17
CA ALA A 85 9.90 -12.34 19.04
C ALA A 85 11.14 -13.22 18.80
N GLY A 86 11.72 -13.15 17.61
CA GLY A 86 12.90 -13.94 17.23
C GLY A 86 13.70 -13.33 16.08
N GLU A 87 14.76 -14.03 15.68
CA GLU A 87 15.68 -13.57 14.60
C GLU A 87 15.00 -13.41 13.23
N ARG A 88 13.86 -14.06 13.02
CA ARG A 88 13.13 -14.00 11.74
C ARG A 88 11.95 -13.04 11.77
N GLY A 89 11.73 -12.33 12.88
CA GLY A 89 10.57 -11.49 13.12
C GLY A 89 9.62 -12.12 14.15
N GLY A 90 8.34 -12.16 13.84
CA GLY A 90 7.26 -12.50 14.76
C GLY A 90 6.95 -11.30 15.66
N PHE A 91 5.79 -10.71 15.47
CA PHE A 91 5.40 -9.49 16.17
C PHE A 91 4.08 -9.72 16.92
N ALA A 92 3.94 -9.10 18.07
CA ALA A 92 2.69 -9.13 18.81
C ALA A 92 1.56 -8.44 18.01
N ALA A 93 0.31 -8.82 18.24
CA ALA A 93 -0.84 -8.21 17.55
C ALA A 93 -0.88 -6.68 17.73
N SER A 94 -0.58 -6.19 18.93
CA SER A 94 -0.47 -4.75 19.21
C SER A 94 0.63 -4.05 18.41
N ASP A 95 1.72 -4.74 18.09
CA ASP A 95 2.78 -4.20 17.26
C ASP A 95 2.37 -4.16 15.78
N LEU A 96 1.62 -5.16 15.33
CA LEU A 96 1.06 -5.16 13.98
C LEU A 96 0.02 -4.04 13.80
N ASP A 97 -0.79 -3.72 14.81
CA ASP A 97 -1.70 -2.58 14.80
C ASP A 97 -0.92 -1.25 14.72
N ARG A 98 0.18 -1.13 15.46
CA ARG A 98 1.06 0.05 15.40
C ARG A 98 1.74 0.17 14.03
N ALA A 99 2.15 -0.94 13.43
CA ALA A 99 2.67 -0.98 12.07
C ALA A 99 1.59 -0.55 11.06
N ALA A 100 0.36 -1.06 11.18
CA ALA A 100 -0.76 -0.71 10.30
C ALA A 100 -1.03 0.80 10.30
N PHE A 101 -0.94 1.45 11.47
CA PHE A 101 -1.08 2.90 11.57
C PHE A 101 0.00 3.65 10.78
N VAL A 102 1.28 3.26 10.87
CA VAL A 102 2.38 3.90 10.13
C VAL A 102 2.28 3.61 8.63
N LEU A 103 1.76 2.43 8.27
CA LEU A 103 1.64 1.95 6.90
C LEU A 103 0.30 2.34 6.22
N ARG A 104 -0.54 3.15 6.88
CA ARG A 104 -1.83 3.61 6.32
C ARG A 104 -1.68 4.44 5.04
N GLU A 105 -2.76 4.55 4.29
CA GLU A 105 -2.79 5.43 3.11
C GLU A 105 -2.69 6.90 3.52
N PRO A 106 -1.62 7.62 3.14
CA PRO A 106 -1.41 9.00 3.61
C PRO A 106 -2.49 9.99 3.18
N SER A 107 -3.07 9.78 2.00
CA SER A 107 -4.03 10.73 1.41
C SER A 107 -5.41 10.70 2.06
N SER A 108 -5.84 9.54 2.57
CA SER A 108 -7.15 9.35 3.19
C SER A 108 -7.08 9.12 4.70
N GLY A 109 -5.91 8.71 5.20
CA GLY A 109 -5.76 8.22 6.56
C GLY A 109 -6.33 6.81 6.78
N ASN A 110 -6.77 6.13 5.72
CA ASN A 110 -7.33 4.78 5.85
C ASN A 110 -6.25 3.79 6.30
N GLU A 111 -6.61 3.02 7.32
CA GLU A 111 -5.80 1.93 7.84
C GLU A 111 -6.33 0.58 7.34
N HIS A 112 -5.46 -0.40 7.28
CA HIS A 112 -5.80 -1.78 6.96
C HIS A 112 -4.89 -2.72 7.77
N PRO A 113 -5.40 -3.84 8.28
CA PRO A 113 -4.56 -4.84 8.90
C PRO A 113 -3.40 -5.24 7.98
N VAL A 114 -2.20 -5.24 8.54
CA VAL A 114 -1.00 -5.60 7.78
C VAL A 114 -0.76 -7.10 7.86
N GLU A 115 -0.39 -7.71 6.74
CA GLU A 115 0.04 -9.10 6.71
C GLU A 115 1.34 -9.25 7.54
N PRO A 116 1.34 -10.00 8.65
CA PRO A 116 2.49 -10.09 9.53
C PRO A 116 3.78 -10.49 8.82
N ARG A 117 3.68 -11.32 7.79
CA ARG A 117 4.86 -11.75 7.04
C ARG A 117 5.53 -10.62 6.28
N VAL A 118 4.81 -9.57 5.82
CA VAL A 118 5.47 -8.43 5.19
C VAL A 118 6.29 -7.63 6.22
N ILE A 119 5.86 -7.62 7.47
CA ILE A 119 6.61 -7.01 8.58
C ILE A 119 7.85 -7.85 8.92
N ASP A 120 7.74 -9.20 8.92
CA ASP A 120 8.89 -10.10 9.06
C ASP A 120 9.90 -9.90 7.93
N LEU A 121 9.44 -9.71 6.68
CA LEU A 121 10.33 -9.40 5.55
C LEU A 121 11.08 -8.09 5.76
N ALA A 122 10.40 -7.02 6.17
CA ALA A 122 11.01 -5.74 6.47
C ALA A 122 12.05 -5.85 7.60
N TYR A 123 11.73 -6.58 8.67
CA TYR A 123 12.65 -6.84 9.77
C TYR A 123 13.91 -7.59 9.31
N ARG A 124 13.75 -8.67 8.53
CA ARG A 124 14.87 -9.45 8.00
C ARG A 124 15.74 -8.63 7.06
N ILE A 125 15.15 -7.75 6.26
CA ILE A 125 15.90 -6.82 5.41
C ILE A 125 16.68 -5.83 6.29
N GLN A 126 16.01 -5.18 7.25
CA GLN A 126 16.67 -4.23 8.13
C GLN A 126 17.86 -4.85 8.87
N THR A 127 17.67 -6.02 9.47
CA THR A 127 18.70 -6.69 10.27
C THR A 127 19.84 -7.25 9.42
N HIS A 128 19.56 -7.72 8.19
CA HIS A 128 20.58 -8.21 7.27
C HIS A 128 21.59 -7.10 6.90
N PHE A 129 21.12 -5.89 6.72
CA PHE A 129 21.96 -4.74 6.36
C PHE A 129 22.42 -3.90 7.56
N ASP A 130 22.11 -4.32 8.79
CA ASP A 130 22.34 -3.54 10.01
C ASP A 130 21.84 -2.09 9.86
N ALA A 131 20.69 -1.94 9.21
CA ALA A 131 20.14 -0.63 8.89
C ALA A 131 19.42 -0.02 10.09
N GLN A 132 19.52 1.29 10.23
CA GLN A 132 18.90 2.06 11.32
C GLN A 132 17.37 1.96 11.31
N GLU A 133 16.79 1.94 10.10
CA GLU A 133 15.36 2.02 9.85
C GLU A 133 15.03 1.57 8.41
N ILE A 134 13.78 1.24 8.19
CA ILE A 134 13.18 1.11 6.86
C ILE A 134 12.34 2.36 6.59
N ARG A 135 12.63 3.08 5.53
CA ARG A 135 11.84 4.22 5.06
C ARG A 135 10.78 3.77 4.10
N VAL A 136 9.53 4.00 4.46
CA VAL A 136 8.35 3.56 3.70
C VAL A 136 7.87 4.70 2.82
N ILE A 137 7.87 4.47 1.51
CA ILE A 137 7.32 5.38 0.50
C ILE A 137 5.82 5.16 0.37
N SER A 138 5.40 3.89 0.33
CA SER A 138 3.99 3.52 0.23
C SER A 138 3.80 2.12 0.80
N ALA A 139 2.63 1.88 1.40
CA ALA A 139 2.23 0.55 1.85
C ALA A 139 0.75 0.33 1.54
N TYR A 140 -0.17 0.49 2.49
CA TYR A 140 -1.57 0.32 2.19
C TYR A 140 -2.09 1.40 1.23
N ARG A 141 -2.86 0.96 0.24
CA ARG A 141 -3.60 1.81 -0.71
C ARG A 141 -5.04 1.32 -0.80
N THR A 142 -5.99 2.21 -0.59
CA THR A 142 -7.41 1.85 -0.71
C THR A 142 -7.71 1.34 -2.12
N PRO A 143 -8.25 0.12 -2.27
CA PRO A 143 -8.54 -0.46 -3.57
C PRO A 143 -9.47 0.41 -4.42
N ARG A 144 -9.10 0.64 -5.67
CA ARG A 144 -9.92 1.36 -6.66
C ARG A 144 -10.45 0.34 -7.66
N GLY A 145 -11.66 -0.17 -7.42
CA GLY A 145 -12.28 -1.16 -8.30
C GLY A 145 -12.41 -2.54 -7.65
N ARG A 146 -12.56 -3.58 -8.49
CA ARG A 146 -12.86 -4.94 -8.00
C ARG A 146 -11.65 -5.72 -7.53
N ASN A 147 -10.47 -5.44 -8.06
CA ASN A 147 -9.23 -6.12 -7.72
C ASN A 147 -8.40 -5.27 -6.77
N ALA A 148 -8.01 -5.84 -5.66
CA ALA A 148 -7.07 -5.23 -4.74
C ALA A 148 -5.66 -5.71 -5.10
N SER A 149 -4.73 -4.79 -5.30
CA SER A 149 -3.29 -5.09 -5.38
C SER A 149 -2.78 -5.62 -4.03
N ASN A 150 -1.55 -6.11 -3.97
CA ASN A 150 -0.95 -6.52 -2.70
C ASN A 150 -0.86 -5.35 -1.69
N HIS A 151 -0.71 -4.12 -2.17
CA HIS A 151 -0.87 -2.92 -1.34
C HIS A 151 -2.29 -2.81 -0.76
N GLY A 152 -3.31 -3.00 -1.58
CA GLY A 152 -4.71 -2.95 -1.14
C GLY A 152 -5.14 -4.10 -0.22
N ARG A 153 -4.29 -5.12 -0.09
CA ARG A 153 -4.47 -6.26 0.82
C ARG A 153 -3.59 -6.16 2.08
N GLY A 154 -2.86 -5.07 2.27
CA GLY A 154 -1.91 -4.92 3.38
C GLY A 154 -0.70 -5.86 3.29
N ARG A 155 -0.32 -6.33 2.09
CA ARG A 155 0.71 -7.36 1.86
C ARG A 155 1.98 -6.82 1.20
N ALA A 156 2.09 -5.50 0.98
CA ALA A 156 3.19 -4.90 0.24
C ALA A 156 3.72 -3.63 0.89
N ILE A 157 5.01 -3.39 0.71
CA ILE A 157 5.71 -2.17 1.14
C ILE A 157 6.65 -1.72 0.03
N ASP A 158 6.53 -0.46 -0.39
CA ASP A 158 7.55 0.24 -1.17
C ASP A 158 8.52 0.90 -0.20
N MET A 159 9.80 0.52 -0.24
CA MET A 159 10.75 0.90 0.78
C MET A 159 12.11 1.35 0.25
N VAL A 160 12.79 2.11 1.07
CA VAL A 160 14.21 2.44 0.96
C VAL A 160 14.91 2.00 2.23
N VAL A 161 16.08 1.38 2.08
CA VAL A 161 17.00 1.06 3.18
C VAL A 161 18.13 2.10 3.14
N PRO A 162 18.17 3.05 4.08
CA PRO A 162 19.19 4.12 4.05
C PRO A 162 20.61 3.57 4.00
N GLY A 163 21.43 4.12 3.11
CA GLY A 163 22.83 3.70 2.94
C GLY A 163 23.04 2.41 2.16
N VAL A 164 21.99 1.69 1.78
CA VAL A 164 22.06 0.44 1.03
C VAL A 164 21.56 0.64 -0.41
N PRO A 165 22.29 0.21 -1.44
CA PRO A 165 21.81 0.26 -2.82
C PRO A 165 20.55 -0.59 -3.00
N ASP A 166 19.54 -0.07 -3.73
CA ASP A 166 18.30 -0.80 -4.02
C ASP A 166 18.55 -2.19 -4.66
N ALA A 167 19.58 -2.31 -5.48
CA ALA A 167 19.96 -3.60 -6.10
C ALA A 167 20.36 -4.65 -5.07
N ASP A 168 21.04 -4.25 -4.00
CA ASP A 168 21.49 -5.15 -2.93
C ASP A 168 20.29 -5.55 -2.06
N VAL A 169 19.42 -4.59 -1.72
CA VAL A 169 18.16 -4.85 -1.02
C VAL A 169 17.31 -5.86 -1.79
N ALA A 170 17.12 -5.64 -3.09
CA ALA A 170 16.34 -6.54 -3.93
C ALA A 170 17.01 -7.92 -4.06
N THR A 171 18.35 -7.99 -4.11
CA THR A 171 19.06 -9.25 -4.19
C THR A 171 18.82 -10.10 -2.94
N PHE A 172 18.98 -9.53 -1.77
CA PHE A 172 18.68 -10.22 -0.52
C PHE A 172 17.18 -10.59 -0.40
N ALA A 173 16.28 -9.65 -0.68
CA ALA A 173 14.85 -9.91 -0.58
C ALA A 173 14.40 -11.09 -1.46
N ARG A 174 14.98 -11.27 -2.65
CA ARG A 174 14.72 -12.41 -3.54
C ARG A 174 15.10 -13.76 -2.97
N GLU A 175 16.04 -13.82 -2.03
CA GLU A 175 16.47 -15.07 -1.39
C GLU A 175 15.45 -15.58 -0.35
N LEU A 176 14.54 -14.70 0.09
CA LEU A 176 13.60 -15.01 1.16
C LEU A 176 12.52 -16.02 0.73
N GLY A 177 12.18 -16.08 -0.55
CA GLY A 177 11.16 -16.97 -1.14
C GLY A 177 9.73 -16.58 -0.80
N TYR A 178 8.80 -16.97 -1.67
CA TYR A 178 7.38 -16.60 -1.59
C TYR A 178 7.15 -15.09 -1.52
N VAL A 179 7.92 -14.33 -2.29
CA VAL A 179 7.94 -12.87 -2.29
C VAL A 179 7.80 -12.30 -3.69
N GLY A 180 7.15 -11.14 -3.80
CA GLY A 180 7.31 -10.25 -4.92
C GLY A 180 8.44 -9.27 -4.63
N VAL A 181 9.35 -9.07 -5.60
CA VAL A 181 10.42 -8.08 -5.47
C VAL A 181 10.54 -7.29 -6.76
N GLY A 182 10.19 -6.01 -6.69
CA GLY A 182 10.29 -5.04 -7.76
C GLY A 182 11.40 -4.03 -7.50
N ILE A 183 12.21 -3.72 -8.54
CA ILE A 183 13.17 -2.62 -8.48
C ILE A 183 12.66 -1.49 -9.36
N TYR A 184 12.64 -0.29 -8.80
CA TYR A 184 12.21 0.94 -9.46
C TYR A 184 13.38 1.93 -9.56
N PRO A 185 14.34 1.69 -10.47
CA PRO A 185 15.61 2.43 -10.49
C PRO A 185 15.45 3.92 -10.79
N THR A 186 14.41 4.33 -11.51
CA THR A 186 14.12 5.73 -11.77
C THR A 186 13.40 6.40 -10.60
N SER A 187 12.63 5.63 -9.85
CA SER A 187 11.88 6.10 -8.69
C SER A 187 12.64 5.94 -7.38
N GLY A 188 13.72 5.14 -7.36
CA GLY A 188 14.67 5.02 -6.25
C GLY A 188 14.09 4.30 -5.04
N PHE A 189 13.45 3.14 -5.24
CA PHE A 189 12.95 2.29 -4.17
C PHE A 189 12.84 0.82 -4.60
N VAL A 190 12.62 -0.04 -3.62
CA VAL A 190 12.33 -1.46 -3.80
C VAL A 190 10.93 -1.75 -3.29
N HIS A 191 10.13 -2.44 -4.11
CA HIS A 191 8.88 -3.04 -3.70
C HIS A 191 9.12 -4.44 -3.14
N VAL A 192 8.51 -4.75 -2.01
CA VAL A 192 8.50 -6.10 -1.42
C VAL A 192 7.09 -6.46 -1.01
N ASP A 193 6.62 -7.64 -1.43
CA ASP A 193 5.32 -8.15 -1.08
C ASP A 193 5.33 -9.65 -0.73
N VAL A 194 4.22 -10.14 -0.19
CA VAL A 194 4.01 -11.56 0.14
C VAL A 194 3.19 -12.22 -0.95
N ARG A 195 3.70 -13.34 -1.50
CA ARG A 195 3.06 -14.10 -2.59
C ARG A 195 3.07 -15.61 -2.31
N ASP A 196 2.24 -16.35 -3.04
CA ASP A 196 2.24 -17.82 -3.04
C ASP A 196 3.40 -18.38 -3.87
N ARG A 197 3.88 -17.59 -4.83
CA ARG A 197 5.04 -17.88 -5.66
C ARG A 197 5.82 -16.60 -5.86
N SER A 198 7.15 -16.71 -5.75
CA SER A 198 8.01 -15.56 -5.98
C SER A 198 7.88 -15.02 -7.39
N TYR A 199 7.85 -13.70 -7.51
CA TYR A 199 7.83 -12.98 -8.75
C TYR A 199 8.76 -11.77 -8.68
N PHE A 200 9.65 -11.64 -9.66
CA PHE A 200 10.64 -10.57 -9.66
C PHE A 200 10.51 -9.74 -10.93
N TRP A 201 10.58 -8.42 -10.78
CA TRP A 201 10.49 -7.50 -11.92
C TRP A 201 11.37 -6.27 -11.78
N VAL A 202 11.51 -5.55 -12.87
CA VAL A 202 12.10 -4.21 -12.93
C VAL A 202 11.12 -3.29 -13.62
N ASP A 203 10.88 -2.13 -13.04
CA ASP A 203 10.15 -1.04 -13.67
C ASP A 203 11.06 0.19 -13.74
N ALA A 204 11.41 0.60 -14.95
CA ALA A 204 12.20 1.80 -15.22
C ALA A 204 11.33 3.02 -15.52
N SER A 205 10.01 2.92 -15.37
CA SER A 205 9.13 4.08 -15.49
C SER A 205 9.41 5.07 -14.35
N GLY A 206 9.31 6.35 -14.65
CA GLY A 206 9.51 7.37 -13.62
C GLY A 206 8.21 7.70 -12.91
N PRO A 207 8.27 8.49 -11.82
CA PRO A 207 7.13 8.88 -11.02
C PRO A 207 5.99 9.47 -11.85
N GLY A 208 4.76 8.99 -11.61
CA GLY A 208 3.56 9.42 -12.33
C GLY A 208 3.54 9.03 -13.81
N ARG A 209 4.34 8.07 -14.21
CA ARG A 209 4.23 7.37 -15.49
C ARG A 209 3.46 6.07 -15.29
N ARG A 210 2.87 5.53 -16.37
CA ARG A 210 2.28 4.20 -16.36
C ARG A 210 3.39 3.18 -16.09
N ASP A 211 3.16 2.29 -15.14
CA ASP A 211 4.08 1.21 -14.80
C ASP A 211 4.30 0.29 -16.00
N ARG A 212 5.54 -0.12 -16.16
CA ARG A 212 6.00 -1.03 -17.22
C ARG A 212 6.84 -2.12 -16.60
N GLU A 213 6.20 -2.94 -15.78
CA GLU A 213 6.84 -4.09 -15.17
C GLU A 213 7.40 -5.03 -16.22
N ARG A 214 8.65 -5.42 -16.02
CA ARG A 214 9.31 -6.44 -16.84
C ARG A 214 9.71 -7.60 -15.95
N PRO A 215 9.06 -8.77 -16.09
CA PRO A 215 9.45 -9.95 -15.33
C PRO A 215 10.90 -10.32 -15.60
N ILE A 216 11.61 -10.67 -14.55
CA ILE A 216 13.01 -11.09 -14.60
C ILE A 216 13.23 -12.31 -13.71
N LEU A 217 14.30 -13.05 -13.96
CA LEU A 217 14.84 -14.09 -13.06
C LEU A 217 13.84 -15.19 -12.64
N GLY A 218 12.87 -15.57 -13.49
CA GLY A 218 11.85 -16.57 -13.15
C GLY A 218 12.38 -17.90 -12.63
N LYS A 219 13.53 -18.38 -13.14
CA LYS A 219 14.18 -19.59 -12.62
C LYS A 219 14.76 -19.39 -11.21
N LEU A 220 15.24 -18.18 -10.90
CA LEU A 220 15.71 -17.84 -9.55
C LEU A 220 14.52 -17.76 -8.59
N ALA A 221 13.40 -17.21 -9.00
CA ALA A 221 12.19 -17.14 -8.20
C ALA A 221 11.75 -18.54 -7.73
N ALA A 222 11.67 -19.51 -8.66
CA ALA A 222 11.36 -20.90 -8.31
C ALA A 222 12.37 -21.52 -7.34
N LYS A 223 13.68 -21.28 -7.55
CA LYS A 223 14.72 -21.78 -6.64
C LYS A 223 14.63 -21.15 -5.25
N SER A 224 14.30 -19.86 -5.17
CA SER A 224 14.10 -19.18 -3.88
C SER A 224 12.97 -19.81 -3.09
N ASP A 225 11.85 -20.15 -3.77
CA ASP A 225 10.70 -20.81 -3.13
C ASP A 225 11.07 -22.23 -2.66
N GLU A 226 11.79 -23.00 -3.48
CA GLU A 226 12.30 -24.33 -3.08
C GLU A 226 13.21 -24.24 -1.85
N ALA A 227 14.14 -23.28 -1.83
CA ALA A 227 15.03 -23.06 -0.70
C ALA A 227 14.25 -22.63 0.56
N ALA A 228 13.28 -21.75 0.42
CA ALA A 228 12.42 -21.33 1.53
C ALA A 228 11.59 -22.50 2.07
N ALA A 229 11.02 -23.33 1.20
CA ALA A 229 10.29 -24.53 1.60
C ALA A 229 11.19 -25.52 2.37
N THR A 230 12.45 -25.68 1.92
CA THR A 230 13.43 -26.53 2.59
C THR A 230 13.79 -26.01 3.99
N ARG A 231 13.80 -24.70 4.18
CA ARG A 231 13.98 -24.06 5.50
C ARG A 231 12.73 -24.12 6.39
N GLY A 232 11.64 -24.76 5.91
CA GLY A 232 10.35 -24.80 6.61
C GLY A 232 9.60 -23.47 6.59
N GLU A 233 10.04 -22.52 5.77
CA GLU A 233 9.35 -21.27 5.54
C GLU A 233 8.19 -21.54 4.57
N ARG A 234 7.06 -21.94 5.10
CA ARG A 234 5.81 -21.98 4.33
C ARG A 234 5.22 -20.57 4.31
N GLN A 235 4.48 -20.30 3.26
CA GLN A 235 3.55 -19.20 3.30
C GLN A 235 2.39 -19.60 4.22
N VAL A 236 2.59 -19.43 5.50
CA VAL A 236 1.50 -19.52 6.48
C VAL A 236 1.09 -18.08 6.74
N SER A 237 -0.06 -17.69 6.22
CA SER A 237 -0.71 -16.49 6.71
C SER A 237 -1.02 -16.74 8.19
N PRO A 238 -0.61 -15.88 9.13
CA PRO A 238 -1.00 -16.02 10.53
C PRO A 238 -2.50 -15.74 10.74
N PHE A 239 -3.20 -15.32 9.70
CA PHE A 239 -4.65 -15.39 9.61
C PHE A 239 -5.17 -16.75 9.09
N GLU A 240 -4.31 -17.75 8.88
CA GLU A 240 -4.75 -19.13 8.76
C GLU A 240 -5.29 -19.57 10.14
N ILE A 241 -6.57 -19.41 10.25
CA ILE A 241 -7.39 -20.04 11.27
C ILE A 241 -7.14 -21.55 11.15
N ALA A 242 -7.17 -22.27 12.30
CA ALA A 242 -6.98 -23.71 12.32
C ALA A 242 -7.72 -24.42 11.17
N THR A 243 -7.09 -25.41 10.58
CA THR A 243 -7.53 -26.07 9.33
C THR A 243 -8.98 -26.53 9.31
N ASP A 244 -9.54 -26.84 10.46
CA ASP A 244 -10.94 -27.20 10.68
C ASP A 244 -11.90 -26.00 10.50
N VAL A 245 -11.52 -24.84 11.02
CA VAL A 245 -12.29 -23.59 10.87
C VAL A 245 -12.16 -23.08 9.44
N ASP A 246 -10.96 -23.17 8.83
CA ASP A 246 -10.73 -22.80 7.44
C ASP A 246 -11.55 -23.69 6.50
N ALA A 247 -11.64 -25.00 6.76
CA ALA A 247 -12.49 -25.92 6.02
C ALA A 247 -13.99 -25.57 6.16
N ALA A 248 -14.42 -25.16 7.34
CA ALA A 248 -15.81 -24.76 7.59
C ALA A 248 -16.16 -23.44 6.87
N ILE A 249 -15.22 -22.49 6.82
CA ILE A 249 -15.39 -21.23 6.09
C ILE A 249 -15.47 -21.51 4.59
N ARG A 250 -14.57 -22.32 4.03
CA ARG A 250 -14.57 -22.70 2.60
C ARG A 250 -15.84 -23.42 2.18
N ALA A 251 -16.42 -24.23 3.05
CA ALA A 251 -17.68 -24.92 2.78
C ALA A 251 -18.88 -23.97 2.64
N HIS A 252 -18.76 -22.73 3.11
CA HIS A 252 -19.84 -21.72 3.10
C HIS A 252 -19.59 -20.57 2.11
N VAL A 253 -18.41 -20.51 1.50
CA VAL A 253 -18.08 -19.51 0.48
C VAL A 253 -18.13 -20.20 -0.88
N GLU A 254 -18.96 -19.70 -1.80
CA GLU A 254 -18.89 -20.13 -3.20
C GLU A 254 -17.44 -19.93 -3.72
N PRO A 255 -16.92 -20.88 -4.50
CA PRO A 255 -15.54 -20.78 -4.97
C PRO A 255 -15.35 -19.46 -5.67
N ALA A 256 -14.48 -18.63 -5.12
CA ALA A 256 -14.01 -17.43 -5.82
C ALA A 256 -13.47 -17.88 -7.19
N ALA A 257 -13.89 -17.18 -8.23
CA ALA A 257 -13.37 -17.42 -9.57
C ALA A 257 -11.83 -17.46 -9.52
N PRO A 258 -11.18 -18.35 -10.30
CA PRO A 258 -9.73 -18.48 -10.26
C PRO A 258 -9.09 -17.11 -10.45
N ASP A 259 -8.20 -16.76 -9.53
CA ASP A 259 -7.38 -15.55 -9.58
C ASP A 259 -6.52 -15.64 -10.85
N HIS A 260 -7.01 -15.05 -11.91
CA HIS A 260 -6.19 -14.74 -13.06
C HIS A 260 -5.36 -13.55 -12.66
N GLY A 261 -4.20 -13.83 -12.07
CA GLY A 261 -3.23 -12.85 -11.62
C GLY A 261 -2.66 -12.02 -12.75
N GLU A 262 -3.47 -11.14 -13.29
CA GLU A 262 -3.03 -9.96 -13.99
C GLU A 262 -3.18 -8.81 -13.00
N ASP A 263 -2.18 -8.68 -12.12
CA ASP A 263 -1.97 -7.47 -11.35
C ASP A 263 -1.64 -6.35 -12.35
N GLU A 264 -2.63 -5.86 -13.08
CA GLU A 264 -2.53 -4.55 -13.70
C GLU A 264 -2.60 -3.51 -12.58
N ASP A 265 -1.46 -3.33 -11.90
CA ASP A 265 -1.26 -2.21 -11.01
C ASP A 265 -1.19 -0.93 -11.85
N ASP A 266 -2.35 -0.37 -12.19
CA ASP A 266 -2.47 1.01 -12.68
C ASP A 266 -2.13 2.01 -11.55
N ASP A 267 -1.05 1.73 -10.82
CA ASP A 267 -0.60 2.56 -9.72
C ASP A 267 0.27 3.70 -10.22
N VAL A 268 -0.40 4.80 -10.40
CA VAL A 268 0.25 6.11 -10.56
C VAL A 268 0.91 6.44 -9.21
N HIS A 269 2.21 6.18 -9.10
CA HIS A 269 3.01 6.70 -7.99
C HIS A 269 2.88 8.24 -7.98
N SER A 270 1.97 8.75 -7.18
CA SER A 270 1.87 10.17 -6.93
C SER A 270 3.10 10.61 -6.14
N PRO A 271 3.82 11.63 -6.58
CA PRO A 271 4.95 12.14 -5.83
C PRO A 271 4.47 12.68 -4.49
N ILE A 272 5.27 12.42 -3.48
CA ILE A 272 5.10 12.90 -2.12
C ILE A 272 4.95 14.41 -2.14
N SER A 273 3.83 14.91 -1.65
CA SER A 273 3.66 16.32 -1.32
C SER A 273 4.25 16.53 0.07
N SER A 274 5.52 16.94 0.14
CA SER A 274 6.03 17.53 1.37
C SER A 274 5.44 18.93 1.48
N GLY A 275 4.39 19.11 2.29
CA GLY A 275 4.02 20.42 2.78
C GLY A 275 5.13 20.94 3.69
N ASP A 276 5.64 22.12 3.40
CA ASP A 276 6.37 22.96 4.36
C ASP A 276 5.44 23.45 5.46
#